data_22d1f0531e7ad75b50d1ec2e652738ba
#
_entry.id   22d1f0531e7ad75b50d1ec2e652738ba
#
_cell.length_a   1.000
_cell.length_b   1.000
_cell.length_c   1.000
_cell.angle_alpha   90.00
_cell.angle_beta   90.00
_cell.angle_gamma   90.00
#
_symmetry.space_group_name_H-M   'P 1'
#
loop_
_entity.id
_entity.type
_entity.pdbx_description
1 polymer ?
#
loop_
_entity_poly.entity_id
_entity_poly.type
_entity_poly.pdbx_seq_one_letter_code
_entity_poly.pdbx_strand_id
1 'polypeptide(L)'
;MKISFIIPCLNAASIIENSLKKLTNILRKMDIKTYELILIDDGSKDDTSKIIKGIRNKKIKLITNEYNLGKSSSLIIGIRKSKFDRVIIWDCDLPYLENIDKVMKNLRNNDIVYINRRSKESKLKRKKMNLYQVCRYFIGSIVCSVLDRLLLNKDTGDTQAGLKGFRKPKNFKQIKFLSKKFFFDAELMILFFRSNYKMKSIPLKYEIYANSTIKLIALENFVYLFEL
;
A
#
# COMPACT_ATOMS: atom_id res chain seq x y z
N MET A 1 9.32 10.90 -15.15
CA MET A 1 9.51 10.62 -13.70
C MET A 1 10.03 9.20 -13.55
N LYS A 2 11.00 8.95 -12.64
CA LYS A 2 11.55 7.61 -12.35
C LYS A 2 10.86 7.08 -11.09
N ILE A 3 10.31 5.85 -11.12
CA ILE A 3 9.46 5.32 -10.03
C ILE A 3 9.76 3.85 -9.76
N SER A 4 9.81 3.49 -8.47
CA SER A 4 9.82 2.10 -7.99
C SER A 4 8.44 1.74 -7.44
N PHE A 5 7.79 0.73 -8.00
CA PHE A 5 6.56 0.15 -7.46
C PHE A 5 6.94 -1.01 -6.54
N ILE A 6 6.42 -1.02 -5.34
CA ILE A 6 6.67 -2.03 -4.32
C ILE A 6 5.36 -2.77 -4.05
N ILE A 7 5.32 -4.05 -4.36
CA ILE A 7 4.09 -4.85 -4.37
C ILE A 7 4.34 -6.13 -3.57
N PRO A 8 3.93 -6.18 -2.29
CA PRO A 8 3.98 -7.40 -1.51
C PRO A 8 2.92 -8.39 -2.00
N CYS A 9 3.29 -9.65 -2.11
CA CYS A 9 2.44 -10.74 -2.57
C CYS A 9 2.46 -11.88 -1.55
N LEU A 10 1.30 -12.41 -1.22
CA LEU A 10 1.16 -13.62 -0.41
C LEU A 10 -0.02 -14.44 -0.94
N ASN A 11 0.24 -15.65 -1.43
CA ASN A 11 -0.75 -16.55 -2.02
C ASN A 11 -1.61 -15.82 -3.07
N ALA A 12 -0.94 -15.18 -4.03
CA ALA A 12 -1.55 -14.33 -5.06
C ALA A 12 -1.57 -14.99 -6.46
N ALA A 13 -1.34 -16.29 -6.57
CA ALA A 13 -1.24 -17.00 -7.85
C ALA A 13 -2.43 -16.74 -8.78
N SER A 14 -3.65 -16.67 -8.23
CA SER A 14 -4.87 -16.45 -9.01
C SER A 14 -5.02 -15.06 -9.62
N ILE A 15 -4.29 -14.05 -9.10
CA ILE A 15 -4.50 -12.64 -9.49
C ILE A 15 -3.26 -11.96 -10.05
N ILE A 16 -2.05 -12.40 -9.65
CA ILE A 16 -0.83 -11.62 -9.86
C ILE A 16 -0.50 -11.35 -11.33
N GLU A 17 -0.69 -12.33 -12.20
CA GLU A 17 -0.42 -12.17 -13.63
C GLU A 17 -1.33 -11.11 -14.26
N ASN A 18 -2.63 -11.16 -13.97
CA ASN A 18 -3.61 -10.19 -14.46
C ASN A 18 -3.35 -8.79 -13.89
N SER A 19 -3.01 -8.70 -12.60
CA SER A 19 -2.64 -7.43 -11.96
C SER A 19 -1.44 -6.79 -12.65
N LEU A 20 -0.38 -7.54 -12.92
CA LEU A 20 0.80 -7.02 -13.59
C LEU A 20 0.54 -6.63 -15.04
N LYS A 21 -0.31 -7.37 -15.77
CA LYS A 21 -0.76 -6.99 -17.13
C LYS A 21 -1.51 -5.66 -17.09
N LYS A 22 -2.44 -5.48 -16.16
CA LYS A 22 -3.19 -4.22 -15.99
C LYS A 22 -2.26 -3.05 -15.67
N LEU A 23 -1.35 -3.23 -14.70
CA LEU A 23 -0.42 -2.19 -14.29
C LEU A 23 0.50 -1.78 -15.44
N THR A 24 1.13 -2.72 -16.11
CA THR A 24 2.04 -2.43 -17.23
C THR A 24 1.33 -1.75 -18.39
N ASN A 25 0.08 -2.13 -18.68
CA ASN A 25 -0.74 -1.48 -19.70
C ASN A 25 -1.06 -0.03 -19.36
N ILE A 26 -1.42 0.27 -18.11
CA ILE A 26 -1.68 1.65 -17.66
C ILE A 26 -0.41 2.48 -17.73
N LEU A 27 0.72 1.96 -17.21
CA LEU A 27 2.00 2.68 -17.27
C LEU A 27 2.44 2.98 -18.71
N ARG A 28 2.17 2.06 -19.65
CA ARG A 28 2.41 2.29 -21.07
C ARG A 28 1.51 3.40 -21.66
N LYS A 29 0.20 3.39 -21.32
CA LYS A 29 -0.74 4.44 -21.75
C LYS A 29 -0.37 5.82 -21.20
N MET A 30 0.24 5.87 -20.00
CA MET A 30 0.71 7.12 -19.38
C MET A 30 2.11 7.54 -19.84
N ASP A 31 2.71 6.86 -20.82
CA ASP A 31 4.08 7.07 -21.33
C ASP A 31 5.14 7.07 -20.22
N ILE A 32 4.99 6.21 -19.21
CA ILE A 32 5.97 6.06 -18.14
C ILE A 32 7.06 5.09 -18.58
N LYS A 33 8.18 5.63 -19.06
CA LYS A 33 9.28 4.83 -19.63
C LYS A 33 10.22 4.25 -18.56
N THR A 34 10.46 5.00 -17.49
CA THR A 34 11.46 4.64 -16.47
C THR A 34 10.79 4.24 -15.16
N TYR A 35 10.65 2.94 -14.94
CA TYR A 35 10.14 2.38 -13.70
C TYR A 35 10.72 0.99 -13.44
N GLU A 36 10.61 0.52 -12.22
CA GLU A 36 10.80 -0.88 -11.82
C GLU A 36 9.59 -1.37 -11.02
N LEU A 37 9.31 -2.66 -11.10
CA LEU A 37 8.30 -3.35 -10.32
C LEU A 37 9.03 -4.31 -9.38
N ILE A 38 9.06 -4.02 -8.10
CA ILE A 38 9.65 -4.88 -7.08
C ILE A 38 8.50 -5.65 -6.43
N LEU A 39 8.43 -6.93 -6.75
CA LEU A 39 7.47 -7.87 -6.19
C LEU A 39 8.13 -8.60 -5.04
N ILE A 40 7.49 -8.61 -3.88
CA ILE A 40 7.99 -9.32 -2.71
C ILE A 40 7.04 -10.47 -2.43
N ASP A 41 7.46 -11.68 -2.77
CA ASP A 41 6.76 -12.89 -2.37
C ASP A 41 7.05 -13.19 -0.91
N ASP A 42 6.07 -12.99 -0.06
CA ASP A 42 6.18 -13.10 1.40
C ASP A 42 6.00 -14.55 1.89
N GLY A 43 6.70 -15.48 1.28
CA GLY A 43 6.66 -16.90 1.65
C GLY A 43 5.35 -17.57 1.22
N SER A 44 4.89 -17.31 -0.01
CA SER A 44 3.68 -17.96 -0.55
C SER A 44 3.83 -19.48 -0.61
N LYS A 45 2.72 -20.17 -0.36
CA LYS A 45 2.60 -21.64 -0.44
C LYS A 45 1.99 -22.11 -1.76
N ASP A 46 1.51 -21.17 -2.59
CA ASP A 46 0.96 -21.41 -3.92
C ASP A 46 1.99 -21.10 -5.03
N ASP A 47 1.57 -21.16 -6.29
CA ASP A 47 2.45 -20.90 -7.45
C ASP A 47 2.79 -19.41 -7.67
N THR A 48 2.57 -18.50 -6.69
CA THR A 48 2.83 -17.06 -6.84
C THR A 48 4.23 -16.78 -7.37
N SER A 49 5.26 -17.30 -6.71
CA SER A 49 6.67 -17.08 -7.08
C SER A 49 6.98 -17.62 -8.48
N LYS A 50 6.46 -18.80 -8.81
CA LYS A 50 6.65 -19.46 -10.11
C LYS A 50 6.03 -18.64 -11.25
N ILE A 51 4.80 -18.15 -11.05
CA ILE A 51 4.11 -17.28 -12.02
C ILE A 51 4.91 -16.01 -12.27
N ILE A 52 5.36 -15.34 -11.20
CA ILE A 52 6.13 -14.08 -11.34
C ILE A 52 7.45 -14.33 -12.10
N LYS A 53 8.17 -15.42 -11.79
CA LYS A 53 9.41 -15.81 -12.50
C LYS A 53 9.17 -16.10 -13.99
N GLY A 54 8.00 -16.60 -14.35
CA GLY A 54 7.60 -16.87 -15.74
C GLY A 54 7.34 -15.61 -16.58
N ILE A 55 7.15 -14.45 -15.94
CA ILE A 55 6.84 -13.20 -16.65
C ILE A 55 8.10 -12.60 -17.26
N ARG A 56 8.20 -12.60 -18.59
CA ARG A 56 9.33 -12.02 -19.34
C ARG A 56 9.25 -10.48 -19.39
N ASN A 57 9.61 -9.82 -18.28
CA ASN A 57 9.68 -8.36 -18.23
C ASN A 57 10.90 -7.91 -17.42
N LYS A 58 11.90 -7.32 -18.09
CA LYS A 58 13.15 -6.83 -17.47
C LYS A 58 12.95 -5.75 -16.38
N LYS A 59 11.77 -5.15 -16.29
CA LYS A 59 11.45 -4.16 -15.26
C LYS A 59 10.94 -4.81 -13.96
N ILE A 60 10.63 -6.11 -13.99
CA ILE A 60 10.19 -6.88 -12.82
C ILE A 60 11.42 -7.42 -12.08
N LYS A 61 11.41 -7.22 -10.77
CA LYS A 61 12.37 -7.79 -9.83
C LYS A 61 11.59 -8.54 -8.76
N LEU A 62 11.79 -9.84 -8.66
CA LEU A 62 11.22 -10.66 -7.59
C LEU A 62 12.21 -10.77 -6.44
N ILE A 63 11.69 -10.58 -5.23
CA ILE A 63 12.34 -10.90 -3.96
C ILE A 63 11.46 -11.94 -3.28
N THR A 64 12.02 -13.04 -2.82
CA THR A 64 11.28 -14.11 -2.15
C THR A 64 11.76 -14.21 -0.71
N ASN A 65 10.85 -14.14 0.24
CA ASN A 65 11.11 -14.46 1.65
C ASN A 65 10.94 -15.97 1.85
N GLU A 66 11.75 -16.57 2.70
CA GLU A 66 11.68 -18.01 3.01
C GLU A 66 10.35 -18.37 3.72
N TYR A 67 9.82 -17.45 4.52
CA TYR A 67 8.56 -17.59 5.24
C TYR A 67 7.84 -16.25 5.33
N ASN A 68 6.59 -16.27 5.77
CA ASN A 68 5.76 -15.06 5.89
C ASN A 68 6.31 -14.15 7.00
N LEU A 69 6.93 -13.05 6.60
CA LEU A 69 7.45 -11.99 7.49
C LEU A 69 6.40 -10.92 7.78
N GLY A 70 5.29 -10.91 7.06
CA GLY A 70 4.22 -9.91 7.12
C GLY A 70 4.40 -8.76 6.12
N LYS A 71 3.26 -8.15 5.75
CA LYS A 71 3.18 -7.08 4.75
C LYS A 71 4.16 -5.93 5.03
N SER A 72 4.25 -5.49 6.28
CA SER A 72 5.14 -4.39 6.68
C SER A 72 6.61 -4.69 6.38
N SER A 73 7.07 -5.87 6.80
CA SER A 73 8.45 -6.32 6.56
C SER A 73 8.75 -6.40 5.06
N SER A 74 7.84 -6.97 4.28
CA SER A 74 7.96 -7.08 2.82
C SER A 74 8.02 -5.71 2.15
N LEU A 75 7.18 -4.74 2.57
CA LEU A 75 7.26 -3.36 2.07
C LEU A 75 8.59 -2.71 2.40
N ILE A 76 9.07 -2.83 3.64
CA ILE A 76 10.36 -2.26 4.07
C ILE A 76 11.52 -2.84 3.24
N ILE A 77 11.54 -4.16 3.05
CA ILE A 77 12.54 -4.84 2.21
C ILE A 77 12.52 -4.27 0.79
N GLY A 78 11.34 -4.20 0.17
CA GLY A 78 11.18 -3.69 -1.18
C GLY A 78 11.63 -2.24 -1.32
N ILE A 79 11.22 -1.36 -0.38
CA ILE A 79 11.60 0.06 -0.39
C ILE A 79 13.12 0.23 -0.23
N ARG A 80 13.76 -0.53 0.67
CA ARG A 80 15.22 -0.49 0.85
C ARG A 80 15.99 -0.96 -0.39
N LYS A 81 15.41 -1.87 -1.17
CA LYS A 81 15.98 -2.39 -2.42
C LYS A 81 15.61 -1.57 -3.65
N SER A 82 14.73 -0.57 -3.51
CA SER A 82 14.30 0.27 -4.61
C SER A 82 15.41 1.19 -5.11
N LYS A 83 15.50 1.30 -6.45
CA LYS A 83 16.51 2.11 -7.14
C LYS A 83 16.16 3.60 -7.14
N PHE A 84 14.86 3.92 -7.25
CA PHE A 84 14.41 5.29 -7.43
C PHE A 84 13.91 5.90 -6.12
N ASP A 85 14.00 7.24 -6.01
CA ASP A 85 13.57 7.98 -4.82
C ASP A 85 12.05 8.09 -4.72
N ARG A 86 11.35 8.11 -5.87
CA ARG A 86 9.89 8.05 -5.87
C ARG A 86 9.45 6.61 -5.82
N VAL A 87 8.72 6.31 -4.77
CA VAL A 87 8.23 4.96 -4.47
C VAL A 87 6.71 4.99 -4.44
N ILE A 88 6.10 3.96 -5.03
CA ILE A 88 4.68 3.69 -4.89
C ILE A 88 4.54 2.31 -4.27
N ILE A 89 3.96 2.26 -3.07
CA ILE A 89 3.55 1.01 -2.44
C ILE A 89 2.12 0.70 -2.87
N TRP A 90 1.88 -0.57 -3.18
CA TRP A 90 0.58 -1.00 -3.70
C TRP A 90 0.29 -2.45 -3.35
N ASP A 91 -0.95 -2.76 -2.99
CA ASP A 91 -1.37 -4.14 -2.76
C ASP A 91 -1.44 -4.91 -4.09
N CYS A 92 -1.21 -6.23 -4.07
CA CYS A 92 -1.07 -7.05 -5.28
C CYS A 92 -2.36 -7.19 -6.11
N ASP A 93 -3.53 -6.92 -5.53
CA ASP A 93 -4.82 -6.83 -6.22
C ASP A 93 -5.05 -5.47 -6.91
N LEU A 94 -4.09 -4.54 -6.77
CA LEU A 94 -4.08 -3.20 -7.35
C LEU A 94 -5.37 -2.41 -7.11
N PRO A 95 -5.80 -2.22 -5.87
CA PRO A 95 -6.97 -1.40 -5.58
C PRO A 95 -6.74 0.03 -6.09
N TYR A 96 -7.83 0.68 -6.54
CA TYR A 96 -7.82 2.10 -7.01
C TYR A 96 -6.92 2.35 -8.23
N LEU A 97 -6.80 1.36 -9.12
CA LEU A 97 -5.94 1.41 -10.30
C LEU A 97 -6.21 2.64 -11.18
N GLU A 98 -7.46 3.08 -11.26
CA GLU A 98 -7.88 4.27 -12.02
C GLU A 98 -7.36 5.59 -11.43
N ASN A 99 -6.87 5.57 -10.18
CA ASN A 99 -6.36 6.79 -9.52
C ASN A 99 -4.83 6.91 -9.60
N ILE A 100 -4.15 5.96 -10.23
CA ILE A 100 -2.67 5.96 -10.27
C ILE A 100 -2.11 7.21 -10.96
N ASP A 101 -2.77 7.72 -12.00
CA ASP A 101 -2.37 8.94 -12.68
C ASP A 101 -2.43 10.16 -11.75
N LYS A 102 -3.48 10.26 -10.92
CA LYS A 102 -3.62 11.33 -9.92
C LYS A 102 -2.54 11.24 -8.86
N VAL A 103 -2.26 10.02 -8.36
CA VAL A 103 -1.17 9.79 -7.40
C VAL A 103 0.15 10.25 -7.99
N MET A 104 0.48 9.82 -9.20
CA MET A 104 1.74 10.14 -9.85
C MET A 104 1.87 11.64 -10.19
N LYS A 105 0.80 12.29 -10.68
CA LYS A 105 0.79 13.74 -10.95
C LYS A 105 1.06 14.54 -9.67
N ASN A 106 0.35 14.21 -8.59
CA ASN A 106 0.51 14.93 -7.32
C ASN A 106 1.84 14.64 -6.64
N LEU A 107 2.45 13.46 -6.85
CA LEU A 107 3.76 13.10 -6.31
C LEU A 107 4.92 13.94 -6.92
N ARG A 108 4.67 14.72 -7.95
CA ARG A 108 5.67 15.67 -8.47
C ARG A 108 5.95 16.81 -7.48
N ASN A 109 4.90 17.29 -6.79
CA ASN A 109 4.92 18.50 -5.96
C ASN A 109 4.64 18.23 -4.47
N ASN A 110 4.50 16.97 -4.08
CA ASN A 110 4.27 16.56 -2.69
C ASN A 110 5.23 15.44 -2.32
N ASP A 111 5.54 15.33 -1.02
CA ASP A 111 6.45 14.33 -0.51
C ASP A 111 5.75 12.99 -0.29
N ILE A 112 4.47 13.01 0.08
CA ILE A 112 3.62 11.83 0.13
C ILE A 112 2.23 12.12 -0.43
N VAL A 113 1.71 11.19 -1.21
CA VAL A 113 0.36 11.21 -1.77
C VAL A 113 -0.32 9.88 -1.45
N TYR A 114 -1.52 9.93 -0.91
CA TYR A 114 -2.25 8.74 -0.49
C TYR A 114 -3.73 8.84 -0.84
N ILE A 115 -4.35 7.68 -1.01
CA ILE A 115 -5.79 7.58 -1.23
C ILE A 115 -6.51 7.79 0.11
N ASN A 116 -7.57 8.60 0.10
CA ASN A 116 -8.43 8.83 1.26
C ASN A 116 -9.86 8.37 0.97
N ARG A 117 -10.19 7.16 1.42
CA ARG A 117 -11.52 6.55 1.27
C ARG A 117 -12.58 7.23 2.14
N ARG A 118 -12.17 8.00 3.15
CA ARG A 118 -13.03 8.64 4.16
C ARG A 118 -13.20 10.13 3.92
N SER A 119 -12.56 10.69 2.90
CA SER A 119 -12.79 12.07 2.50
C SER A 119 -14.28 12.31 2.26
N LYS A 120 -14.79 13.48 2.62
CA LYS A 120 -16.18 13.91 2.32
C LYS A 120 -16.49 13.85 0.82
N GLU A 121 -15.48 14.01 -0.01
CA GLU A 121 -15.57 13.92 -1.47
C GLU A 121 -15.56 12.48 -1.99
N SER A 122 -15.17 11.50 -1.15
CA SER A 122 -15.13 10.09 -1.52
C SER A 122 -16.55 9.51 -1.52
N LYS A 123 -16.94 8.92 -2.66
CA LYS A 123 -18.23 8.26 -2.82
C LYS A 123 -18.05 6.75 -2.78
N LEU A 124 -18.55 6.14 -1.73
CA LEU A 124 -18.57 4.70 -1.52
C LEU A 124 -19.84 4.10 -2.12
N LYS A 125 -19.71 3.29 -3.16
CA LYS A 125 -20.78 2.37 -3.58
C LYS A 125 -20.62 1.06 -2.81
N ARG A 126 -21.54 0.76 -1.92
CA ARG A 126 -21.57 -0.53 -1.18
C ARG A 126 -22.32 -1.55 -2.02
N LYS A 127 -21.64 -2.61 -2.48
CA LYS A 127 -22.32 -3.86 -2.85
C LYS A 127 -22.85 -4.53 -1.59
N LYS A 128 -23.91 -5.36 -1.70
CA LYS A 128 -24.51 -6.08 -0.56
C LYS A 128 -23.42 -6.67 0.33
N MET A 129 -23.23 -6.06 1.49
CA MET A 129 -22.35 -6.54 2.55
C MET A 129 -23.21 -7.26 3.59
N ASN A 130 -22.73 -8.38 4.11
CA ASN A 130 -23.37 -8.99 5.27
C ASN A 130 -23.11 -8.14 6.53
N LEU A 131 -23.94 -8.34 7.56
CA LEU A 131 -23.88 -7.56 8.80
C LEU A 131 -22.48 -7.57 9.44
N TYR A 132 -21.79 -8.71 9.44
CA TYR A 132 -20.43 -8.87 9.96
C TYR A 132 -19.42 -7.97 9.22
N GLN A 133 -19.51 -7.91 7.89
CA GLN A 133 -18.62 -7.06 7.07
C GLN A 133 -18.88 -5.58 7.33
N VAL A 134 -20.14 -5.20 7.52
CA VAL A 134 -20.53 -3.82 7.87
C VAL A 134 -19.97 -3.44 9.23
N CYS A 135 -20.19 -4.26 10.27
CA CYS A 135 -19.65 -4.01 11.61
C CYS A 135 -18.14 -3.91 11.60
N ARG A 136 -17.45 -4.83 10.94
CA ARG A 136 -15.99 -4.81 10.80
C ARG A 136 -15.48 -3.53 10.14
N TYR A 137 -16.17 -3.06 9.09
CA TYR A 137 -15.81 -1.83 8.41
C TYR A 137 -15.95 -0.63 9.33
N PHE A 138 -17.07 -0.52 10.07
CA PHE A 138 -17.30 0.58 11.00
C PHE A 138 -16.29 0.58 12.16
N ILE A 139 -16.09 -0.55 12.82
CA ILE A 139 -15.13 -0.69 13.93
C ILE A 139 -13.72 -0.34 13.44
N GLY A 140 -13.27 -0.92 12.32
CA GLY A 140 -11.97 -0.58 11.75
C GLY A 140 -11.85 0.90 11.37
N SER A 141 -12.96 1.52 10.91
CA SER A 141 -12.99 2.94 10.58
C SER A 141 -12.83 3.82 11.82
N ILE A 142 -13.54 3.51 12.90
CA ILE A 142 -13.47 4.23 14.18
C ILE A 142 -12.06 4.11 14.76
N VAL A 143 -11.54 2.90 14.86
CA VAL A 143 -10.20 2.64 15.38
C VAL A 143 -9.13 3.42 14.60
N CYS A 144 -9.14 3.36 13.28
CA CYS A 144 -8.19 4.12 12.48
C CYS A 144 -8.36 5.64 12.67
N SER A 145 -9.59 6.16 12.77
CA SER A 145 -9.82 7.60 12.99
C SER A 145 -9.33 8.06 14.36
N VAL A 146 -9.53 7.24 15.40
CA VAL A 146 -9.01 7.52 16.76
C VAL A 146 -7.48 7.53 16.74
N LEU A 147 -6.86 6.52 16.11
CA LEU A 147 -5.41 6.45 15.97
C LEU A 147 -4.85 7.63 15.18
N ASP A 148 -5.47 8.01 14.07
CA ASP A 148 -5.05 9.16 13.28
C ASP A 148 -5.08 10.46 14.13
N ARG A 149 -6.12 10.65 14.94
CA ARG A 149 -6.21 11.81 15.83
C ARG A 149 -5.17 11.79 16.95
N LEU A 150 -4.98 10.63 17.58
CA LEU A 150 -4.03 10.49 18.70
C LEU A 150 -2.57 10.62 18.22
N LEU A 151 -2.22 9.99 17.10
CA LEU A 151 -0.83 9.91 16.63
C LEU A 151 -0.43 11.10 15.75
N LEU A 152 -1.36 11.66 14.99
CA LEU A 152 -1.10 12.73 14.03
C LEU A 152 -1.66 14.08 14.47
N ASN A 153 -2.40 14.10 15.58
CA ASN A 153 -3.13 15.28 16.05
C ASN A 153 -3.95 15.98 14.93
N LYS A 154 -4.31 15.19 13.91
CA LYS A 154 -5.00 15.62 12.69
C LYS A 154 -5.72 14.43 12.07
N ASP A 155 -6.92 14.67 11.60
CA ASP A 155 -7.64 13.69 10.79
C ASP A 155 -7.04 13.63 9.39
N THR A 156 -6.11 12.70 9.16
CA THR A 156 -5.56 12.42 7.83
C THR A 156 -6.57 11.64 6.98
N GLY A 157 -7.62 11.13 7.60
CA GLY A 157 -8.75 10.46 6.99
C GLY A 157 -8.51 8.98 6.65
N ASP A 158 -7.33 8.56 6.25
CA ASP A 158 -7.11 7.16 5.87
C ASP A 158 -5.62 6.78 5.76
N THR A 159 -5.08 6.27 6.84
CA THR A 159 -3.70 5.77 6.85
C THR A 159 -3.53 4.38 6.22
N GLN A 160 -4.62 3.62 6.02
CA GLN A 160 -4.58 2.21 5.66
C GLN A 160 -4.97 1.91 4.18
N ALA A 161 -5.09 2.95 3.34
CA ALA A 161 -5.38 2.71 1.92
C ALA A 161 -4.18 2.03 1.22
N GLY A 162 -4.45 0.99 0.45
CA GLY A 162 -3.44 0.13 -0.19
C GLY A 162 -2.70 0.74 -1.38
N LEU A 163 -2.85 2.04 -1.63
CA LEU A 163 -2.11 2.78 -2.66
C LEU A 163 -1.58 4.09 -2.09
N LYS A 164 -0.26 4.20 -1.99
CA LYS A 164 0.46 5.41 -1.58
C LYS A 164 1.69 5.62 -2.45
N GLY A 165 1.94 6.88 -2.80
CA GLY A 165 3.19 7.30 -3.45
C GLY A 165 3.95 8.27 -2.54
N PHE A 166 5.26 8.11 -2.42
CA PHE A 166 6.06 9.03 -1.63
C PHE A 166 7.48 9.20 -2.19
N ARG A 167 8.13 10.30 -1.79
CA ARG A 167 9.56 10.49 -2.01
C ARG A 167 10.30 9.88 -0.82
N LYS A 168 11.14 8.89 -1.09
CA LYS A 168 11.93 8.19 -0.08
C LYS A 168 12.89 9.18 0.61
N PRO A 169 12.82 9.32 1.94
CA PRO A 169 13.81 10.12 2.69
C PRO A 169 15.24 9.61 2.43
N LYS A 170 16.22 10.50 2.41
CA LYS A 170 17.62 10.14 2.15
C LYS A 170 18.15 9.08 3.14
N ASN A 171 17.73 9.19 4.39
CA ASN A 171 18.10 8.28 5.49
C ASN A 171 17.15 7.08 5.63
N PHE A 172 16.28 6.79 4.66
CA PHE A 172 15.27 5.72 4.78
C PHE A 172 15.86 4.36 5.18
N LYS A 173 17.08 4.03 4.73
CA LYS A 173 17.74 2.77 5.08
C LYS A 173 18.08 2.67 6.58
N GLN A 174 18.27 3.82 7.25
CA GLN A 174 18.64 3.90 8.66
C GLN A 174 17.41 3.96 9.58
N ILE A 175 16.22 4.25 9.02
CA ILE A 175 14.98 4.31 9.80
C ILE A 175 14.65 2.92 10.31
N LYS A 176 14.49 2.80 11.62
CA LYS A 176 14.00 1.59 12.28
C LYS A 176 12.49 1.64 12.32
N PHE A 177 11.83 0.78 11.55
CA PHE A 177 10.39 0.59 11.61
C PHE A 177 10.06 -0.48 12.63
N LEU A 178 9.05 -0.22 13.45
CA LEU A 178 8.59 -1.13 14.50
C LEU A 178 7.56 -2.13 13.97
N SER A 179 6.82 -1.72 12.95
CA SER A 179 5.76 -2.53 12.34
C SER A 179 6.30 -3.76 11.62
N LYS A 180 5.78 -4.93 12.00
CA LYS A 180 6.10 -6.20 11.34
C LYS A 180 4.99 -6.67 10.39
N LYS A 181 3.70 -6.50 10.74
CA LYS A 181 2.55 -7.07 9.99
C LYS A 181 1.82 -6.03 9.12
N PHE A 182 0.98 -5.16 9.69
CA PHE A 182 0.06 -4.32 8.92
C PHE A 182 0.15 -2.81 9.21
N PHE A 183 0.90 -2.41 10.23
CA PHE A 183 0.93 -1.00 10.66
C PHE A 183 1.95 -0.12 9.96
N PHE A 184 2.73 -0.65 9.02
CA PHE A 184 3.70 0.13 8.26
C PHE A 184 3.08 1.37 7.60
N ASP A 185 1.87 1.24 7.10
CA ASP A 185 1.15 2.34 6.47
C ASP A 185 0.92 3.51 7.42
N ALA A 186 0.54 3.24 8.66
CA ALA A 186 0.37 4.27 9.69
C ALA A 186 1.72 4.84 10.15
N GLU A 187 2.71 3.98 10.39
CA GLU A 187 4.05 4.37 10.81
C GLU A 187 4.73 5.27 9.75
N LEU A 188 4.57 4.94 8.47
CA LEU A 188 5.04 5.78 7.37
C LEU A 188 4.37 7.16 7.39
N MET A 189 3.06 7.21 7.59
CA MET A 189 2.31 8.46 7.66
C MET A 189 2.75 9.33 8.84
N ILE A 190 2.98 8.73 10.02
CA ILE A 190 3.50 9.40 11.22
C ILE A 190 4.89 9.99 10.93
N LEU A 191 5.78 9.21 10.32
CA LEU A 191 7.10 9.66 9.93
C LEU A 191 7.04 10.92 9.07
N PHE A 192 6.22 10.90 8.02
CA PHE A 192 6.10 12.04 7.11
C PHE A 192 5.44 13.25 7.79
N PHE A 193 4.45 13.02 8.63
CA PHE A 193 3.76 14.08 9.36
C PHE A 193 4.71 14.78 10.37
N ARG A 194 5.39 14.02 11.23
CA ARG A 194 6.32 14.54 12.23
C ARG A 194 7.53 15.25 11.62
N SER A 195 7.92 14.86 10.40
CA SER A 195 9.00 15.49 9.65
C SER A 195 8.56 16.69 8.82
N ASN A 196 7.32 17.17 8.98
CA ASN A 196 6.75 18.31 8.25
C ASN A 196 6.80 18.17 6.71
N TYR A 197 6.74 16.95 6.21
CA TYR A 197 6.66 16.70 4.78
C TYR A 197 5.31 17.12 4.19
N LYS A 198 5.33 17.56 2.93
CA LYS A 198 4.12 17.97 2.21
C LYS A 198 3.28 16.77 1.84
N MET A 199 2.12 16.64 2.49
CA MET A 199 1.19 15.53 2.34
C MET A 199 -0.02 15.91 1.50
N LYS A 200 -0.45 15.03 0.57
CA LYS A 200 -1.65 15.24 -0.25
C LYS A 200 -2.53 14.00 -0.23
N SER A 201 -3.78 14.16 0.21
CA SER A 201 -4.81 13.13 0.10
C SER A 201 -5.55 13.23 -1.25
N ILE A 202 -5.95 12.09 -1.78
CA ILE A 202 -6.75 11.98 -3.01
C ILE A 202 -8.05 11.29 -2.65
N PRO A 203 -9.20 11.98 -2.77
CA PRO A 203 -10.51 11.36 -2.62
C PRO A 203 -10.79 10.43 -3.80
N LEU A 204 -11.61 9.42 -3.58
CA LEU A 204 -11.99 8.50 -4.65
C LEU A 204 -13.45 8.10 -4.60
N LYS A 205 -13.94 7.69 -5.78
CA LYS A 205 -15.18 6.93 -5.92
C LYS A 205 -14.80 5.47 -6.04
N TYR A 206 -15.24 4.60 -5.14
CA TYR A 206 -14.90 3.19 -5.22
C TYR A 206 -16.07 2.28 -4.80
N GLU A 207 -16.02 1.04 -5.28
CA GLU A 207 -16.93 -0.01 -4.87
C GLU A 207 -16.22 -0.90 -3.85
N ILE A 208 -16.88 -1.18 -2.72
CA ILE A 208 -16.38 -2.16 -1.76
C ILE A 208 -16.81 -3.54 -2.24
N TYR A 209 -15.83 -4.37 -2.58
CA TYR A 209 -16.06 -5.79 -2.85
C TYR A 209 -15.99 -6.57 -1.54
N ALA A 210 -16.90 -7.55 -1.38
CA ALA A 210 -17.06 -8.34 -0.17
C ALA A 210 -15.85 -9.21 0.22
N ASN A 211 -14.89 -9.39 -0.67
CA ASN A 211 -13.78 -10.33 -0.53
C ASN A 211 -12.51 -9.68 0.02
N SER A 212 -12.59 -8.99 1.15
CA SER A 212 -11.35 -8.64 1.83
C SER A 212 -10.89 -9.82 2.68
N THR A 213 -9.68 -10.31 2.42
CA THR A 213 -9.03 -11.43 3.12
C THR A 213 -8.54 -11.09 4.53
N ILE A 214 -8.76 -9.88 5.00
CA ILE A 214 -8.33 -9.47 6.35
C ILE A 214 -9.28 -10.11 7.36
N LYS A 215 -8.84 -11.19 8.01
CA LYS A 215 -9.43 -11.70 9.24
C LYS A 215 -9.37 -10.60 10.30
N LEU A 216 -10.33 -10.60 11.25
CA LEU A 216 -10.36 -9.64 12.38
C LEU A 216 -8.93 -9.49 12.90
N ILE A 217 -8.47 -8.23 12.98
CA ILE A 217 -7.14 -7.92 13.51
C ILE A 217 -7.10 -8.53 14.90
N ALA A 218 -6.27 -9.55 15.09
CA ALA A 218 -6.04 -10.11 16.40
C ALA A 218 -5.54 -8.98 17.30
N LEU A 219 -6.05 -8.90 18.53
CA LEU A 219 -5.67 -7.90 19.54
C LEU A 219 -4.13 -7.75 19.68
N GLU A 220 -3.39 -8.80 19.37
CA GLU A 220 -1.93 -8.85 19.32
C GLU A 220 -1.27 -7.76 18.46
N ASN A 221 -2.00 -7.21 17.48
CA ASN A 221 -1.48 -6.13 16.65
C ASN A 221 -1.64 -4.74 17.26
N PHE A 222 -2.42 -4.59 18.34
CA PHE A 222 -2.61 -3.33 19.05
C PHE A 222 -1.50 -3.01 20.06
N VAL A 223 -0.85 -4.03 20.60
CA VAL A 223 0.21 -3.86 21.62
C VAL A 223 1.37 -3.03 21.09
N TYR A 224 1.71 -3.14 19.82
CA TYR A 224 2.81 -2.38 19.19
C TYR A 224 2.52 -0.89 18.96
N LEU A 225 1.27 -0.44 19.07
CA LEU A 225 0.92 0.98 18.92
C LEU A 225 1.22 1.83 20.16
N PHE A 226 1.38 1.20 21.32
CA PHE A 226 1.71 1.88 22.57
C PHE A 226 3.22 2.00 22.81
N GLU A 227 4.04 1.40 21.95
CA GLU A 227 5.51 1.50 21.98
C GLU A 227 6.06 2.58 21.02
N LEU A 228 5.18 3.28 20.30
CA LEU A 228 5.49 4.42 19.42
C LEU A 228 5.35 5.75 20.15
#